data_6b669fa2eaaf93ff8e83a085179558b4
#
_entry.id   6b669fa2eaaf93ff8e83a085179558b4
#
_cell.length_a   1.000
_cell.length_b   1.000
_cell.length_c   1.000
_cell.angle_alpha   90.00
_cell.angle_beta   90.00
_cell.angle_gamma   90.00
#
_symmetry.space_group_name_H-M   'P 1'
#
loop_
_entity.id
_entity.type
_entity.pdbx_description
1 polymer ?
#
loop_
_entity_poly.entity_id
_entity_poly.type
_entity_poly.pdbx_seq_one_letter_code
_entity_poly.pdbx_strand_id
1 'polypeptide(L)'
;MCSSDLLPDGSDVSRKSIPEEPTIPGYIVTGYDLSGAFHTVSYWLLFVGSICRLTSKGGFMVHFIPILVWKEVDQGLASIYLGLSLFLVVPFYLCFGWLADKFPKNIVLATTTMSGSAAMLVLVIAPTSNLTIYIFLIMFAISETGGSNNWATIGDYFGRKSYGRLRGLTQFGATPGVLFAPIFAGWWFDKTSSYEFPLWCFTLCGVIGGISYLLMRKPSQIPDGRQRNSRI
;
A
#
# COMPACT_ATOMS: atom_id res chain seq x y z
N MET A 1 4.18 -48.76 -22.92
CA MET A 1 2.89 -49.25 -22.46
C MET A 1 2.40 -48.27 -21.40
N CYS A 2 1.61 -47.30 -21.82
CA CYS A 2 0.95 -46.33 -20.95
C CYS A 2 -0.43 -46.87 -20.64
N SER A 3 -0.69 -47.29 -19.43
CA SER A 3 -2.02 -47.69 -18.99
C SER A 3 -2.63 -46.50 -18.29
N SER A 4 -3.60 -45.90 -18.93
CA SER A 4 -4.46 -44.83 -18.41
C SER A 4 -5.63 -45.46 -17.64
N ASP A 5 -5.46 -45.71 -16.36
CA ASP A 5 -6.53 -46.11 -15.47
C ASP A 5 -7.13 -44.86 -14.78
N LEU A 6 -7.80 -44.05 -15.58
CA LEU A 6 -8.72 -43.00 -15.08
C LEU A 6 -10.14 -43.45 -15.35
N LEU A 7 -10.86 -43.86 -14.34
CA LEU A 7 -12.29 -44.07 -14.41
C LEU A 7 -13.06 -42.76 -14.57
N PRO A 8 -14.07 -42.69 -15.44
CA PRO A 8 -14.71 -41.43 -15.83
C PRO A 8 -15.63 -40.80 -14.79
N ASP A 9 -15.82 -41.41 -13.63
CA ASP A 9 -16.78 -40.98 -12.60
C ASP A 9 -16.12 -40.29 -11.36
N GLY A 10 -14.80 -40.18 -11.32
CA GLY A 10 -14.12 -39.45 -10.24
C GLY A 10 -14.26 -40.02 -8.83
N SER A 11 -14.83 -41.26 -8.70
CA SER A 11 -15.21 -41.84 -7.40
C SER A 11 -14.04 -42.46 -6.64
N ASP A 12 -12.88 -42.63 -7.26
CA ASP A 12 -11.68 -43.23 -6.65
C ASP A 12 -10.57 -42.26 -6.26
N VAL A 13 -10.88 -40.99 -6.16
CA VAL A 13 -10.01 -40.13 -5.36
C VAL A 13 -10.28 -40.46 -3.90
N SER A 14 -9.78 -41.63 -3.47
CA SER A 14 -9.45 -41.87 -2.07
C SER A 14 -8.92 -40.54 -1.55
N ARG A 15 -9.56 -39.99 -0.54
CA ARG A 15 -9.12 -38.82 0.22
C ARG A 15 -7.74 -39.12 0.76
N LYS A 16 -6.75 -39.14 -0.13
CA LYS A 16 -5.36 -39.14 0.23
C LYS A 16 -5.22 -37.85 1.02
N SER A 17 -5.20 -37.99 2.32
CA SER A 17 -4.89 -36.90 3.25
C SER A 17 -3.85 -36.06 2.57
N ILE A 18 -4.17 -34.80 2.30
CA ILE A 18 -3.22 -33.79 1.87
C ILE A 18 -2.01 -34.04 2.77
N PRO A 19 -0.81 -34.35 2.22
CA PRO A 19 0.34 -34.58 3.09
C PRO A 19 0.41 -33.35 3.97
N GLU A 20 0.31 -33.55 5.29
CA GLU A 20 0.61 -32.48 6.24
C GLU A 20 1.95 -31.91 5.77
N GLU A 21 1.95 -30.62 5.44
CA GLU A 21 3.18 -29.90 5.07
C GLU A 21 4.25 -30.37 6.07
N PRO A 22 5.43 -30.82 5.62
CA PRO A 22 6.42 -31.37 6.52
C PRO A 22 6.69 -30.30 7.57
N THR A 23 6.17 -30.52 8.76
CA THR A 23 6.44 -29.70 9.94
C THR A 23 7.92 -29.89 10.20
N ILE A 24 8.73 -28.94 9.73
CA ILE A 24 10.16 -28.92 10.04
C ILE A 24 10.22 -28.82 11.56
N PRO A 25 10.74 -29.84 12.26
CA PRO A 25 10.76 -29.84 13.70
C PRO A 25 11.55 -28.62 14.18
N GLY A 26 10.87 -27.71 14.90
CA GLY A 26 11.49 -26.50 15.46
C GLY A 26 11.15 -25.18 14.77
N TYR A 27 10.41 -25.15 13.64
CA TYR A 27 10.00 -23.90 13.02
C TYR A 27 8.73 -23.36 13.71
N ILE A 28 8.94 -22.63 14.80
CA ILE A 28 7.83 -21.91 15.48
C ILE A 28 7.56 -20.64 14.69
N VAL A 29 6.42 -20.59 14.00
CA VAL A 29 5.94 -19.35 13.36
C VAL A 29 5.55 -18.36 14.46
N THR A 30 6.47 -17.45 14.77
CA THR A 30 6.24 -16.40 15.75
C THR A 30 5.40 -15.28 15.14
N GLY A 31 4.46 -14.74 15.89
CA GLY A 31 3.64 -13.62 15.46
C GLY A 31 2.34 -13.49 16.23
N TYR A 32 1.70 -12.35 16.08
CA TYR A 32 0.38 -12.10 16.63
C TYR A 32 -0.69 -12.97 15.95
N ASP A 33 -1.63 -13.47 16.73
CA ASP A 33 -2.90 -13.93 16.20
C ASP A 33 -3.71 -12.74 15.69
N LEU A 34 -4.66 -12.99 14.80
CA LEU A 34 -5.52 -11.95 14.23
C LEU A 34 -6.19 -11.10 15.34
N SER A 35 -6.73 -11.76 16.36
CA SER A 35 -7.33 -11.09 17.53
C SER A 35 -6.30 -10.24 18.28
N GLY A 36 -5.09 -10.76 18.50
CA GLY A 36 -4.02 -10.02 19.17
C GLY A 36 -3.60 -8.77 18.40
N ALA A 37 -3.51 -8.84 17.07
CA ALA A 37 -3.18 -7.70 16.24
C ALA A 37 -4.25 -6.60 16.32
N PHE A 38 -5.53 -6.95 16.33
CA PHE A 38 -6.65 -5.99 16.42
C PHE A 38 -6.70 -5.23 17.75
N HIS A 39 -6.15 -5.78 18.80
CA HIS A 39 -6.05 -5.08 20.11
C HIS A 39 -4.87 -4.09 20.15
N THR A 40 -4.05 -4.02 19.10
CA THR A 40 -2.95 -3.06 19.03
C THR A 40 -3.36 -1.78 18.31
N VAL A 41 -3.10 -0.63 18.90
CA VAL A 41 -3.28 0.68 18.26
C VAL A 41 -2.46 0.77 16.97
N SER A 42 -1.29 0.14 16.95
CA SER A 42 -0.39 0.14 15.79
C SER A 42 -1.00 -0.50 14.54
N TYR A 43 -1.85 -1.53 14.70
CA TYR A 43 -2.56 -2.12 13.56
C TYR A 43 -3.58 -1.13 12.96
N TRP A 44 -4.35 -0.46 13.80
CA TRP A 44 -5.36 0.50 13.33
C TRP A 44 -4.73 1.74 12.69
N LEU A 45 -3.60 2.22 13.22
CA LEU A 45 -2.84 3.30 12.59
C LEU A 45 -2.27 2.88 11.21
N LEU A 46 -1.74 1.66 11.10
CA LEU A 46 -1.30 1.10 9.83
C LEU A 46 -2.48 0.94 8.87
N PHE A 47 -3.62 0.45 9.35
CA PHE A 47 -4.83 0.24 8.57
C PHE A 47 -5.34 1.57 7.99
N VAL A 48 -5.52 2.61 8.82
CA VAL A 48 -5.94 3.95 8.38
C VAL A 48 -4.92 4.56 7.42
N GLY A 49 -3.63 4.48 7.76
CA GLY A 49 -2.56 4.97 6.90
C GLY A 49 -2.56 4.31 5.52
N SER A 50 -2.77 2.99 5.48
CA SER A 50 -2.86 2.23 4.22
C SER A 50 -4.08 2.61 3.39
N ILE A 51 -5.25 2.74 4.02
CA ILE A 51 -6.48 3.15 3.34
C ILE A 51 -6.30 4.54 2.73
N CYS A 52 -5.86 5.52 3.52
CA CYS A 52 -5.67 6.88 3.06
C CYS A 52 -4.67 6.96 1.91
N ARG A 53 -3.53 6.28 2.03
CA ARG A 53 -2.51 6.23 0.99
C ARG A 53 -3.03 5.59 -0.30
N LEU A 54 -3.70 4.43 -0.21
CA LEU A 54 -4.22 3.72 -1.39
C LEU A 54 -5.36 4.48 -2.06
N THR A 55 -6.23 5.13 -1.28
CA THR A 55 -7.33 5.96 -1.79
C THR A 55 -6.80 7.17 -2.56
N SER A 56 -5.88 7.94 -1.95
CA SER A 56 -5.25 9.10 -2.62
C SER A 56 -4.54 8.70 -3.89
N LYS A 57 -3.73 7.64 -3.82
CA LYS A 57 -3.01 7.11 -4.97
C LYS A 57 -3.96 6.64 -6.08
N GLY A 58 -4.97 5.83 -5.72
CA GLY A 58 -5.93 5.29 -6.68
C GLY A 58 -6.71 6.38 -7.42
N GLY A 59 -7.20 7.38 -6.68
CA GLY A 59 -7.90 8.51 -7.25
C GLY A 59 -7.03 9.34 -8.18
N PHE A 60 -5.81 9.63 -7.76
CA PHE A 60 -4.87 10.43 -8.55
C PHE A 60 -4.34 9.68 -9.79
N MET A 61 -3.96 8.42 -9.66
CA MET A 61 -3.30 7.67 -10.75
C MET A 61 -4.18 7.51 -11.98
N VAL A 62 -5.49 7.31 -11.79
CA VAL A 62 -6.45 7.19 -12.89
C VAL A 62 -6.58 8.52 -13.64
N HIS A 63 -6.49 9.63 -12.94
CA HIS A 63 -6.62 10.98 -13.50
C HIS A 63 -5.27 11.67 -13.74
N PHE A 64 -4.15 10.95 -13.72
CA PHE A 64 -2.82 11.54 -13.87
C PHE A 64 -2.69 12.39 -15.14
N ILE A 65 -2.99 11.82 -16.31
CA ILE A 65 -2.93 12.55 -17.58
C ILE A 65 -3.99 13.64 -17.64
N PRO A 66 -5.28 13.40 -17.36
CA PRO A 66 -6.30 14.46 -17.31
C PRO A 66 -5.96 15.63 -16.40
N ILE A 67 -5.36 15.41 -15.24
CA ILE A 67 -4.94 16.47 -14.33
C ILE A 67 -3.82 17.32 -14.94
N LEU A 68 -2.83 16.70 -15.59
CA LEU A 68 -1.76 17.45 -16.27
C LEU A 68 -2.31 18.25 -17.46
N VAL A 69 -3.25 17.69 -18.23
CA VAL A 69 -3.91 18.41 -19.32
C VAL A 69 -4.75 19.58 -18.77
N TRP A 70 -5.44 19.38 -17.67
CA TRP A 70 -6.14 20.49 -16.97
C TRP A 70 -5.18 21.59 -16.52
N LYS A 71 -3.92 21.24 -16.24
CA LYS A 71 -2.83 22.19 -15.95
C LYS A 71 -2.16 22.74 -17.22
N GLU A 72 -2.82 22.66 -18.38
CA GLU A 72 -2.35 23.17 -19.68
C GLU A 72 -1.09 22.48 -20.21
N VAL A 73 -0.76 21.28 -19.73
CA VAL A 73 0.30 20.45 -20.31
C VAL A 73 -0.25 19.72 -21.53
N ASP A 74 0.49 19.71 -22.63
CA ASP A 74 0.13 18.94 -23.82
C ASP A 74 -0.09 17.45 -23.49
N GLN A 75 -1.12 16.81 -24.08
CA GLN A 75 -1.48 15.42 -23.80
C GLN A 75 -0.34 14.43 -24.10
N GLY A 76 0.41 14.67 -25.18
CA GLY A 76 1.57 13.86 -25.52
C GLY A 76 2.66 13.96 -24.45
N LEU A 77 2.97 15.19 -24.00
CA LEU A 77 3.93 15.43 -22.93
C LEU A 77 3.43 14.85 -21.59
N ALA A 78 2.14 14.94 -21.27
CA ALA A 78 1.56 14.36 -20.06
C ALA A 78 1.74 12.84 -20.03
N SER A 79 1.60 12.18 -21.18
CA SER A 79 1.83 10.74 -21.34
C SER A 79 3.31 10.37 -21.15
N ILE A 80 4.23 11.20 -21.66
CA ILE A 80 5.68 11.04 -21.46
C ILE A 80 6.02 11.22 -19.97
N TYR A 81 5.44 12.21 -19.30
CA TYR A 81 5.67 12.45 -17.88
C TYR A 81 5.16 11.28 -17.01
N LEU A 82 4.05 10.64 -17.38
CA LEU A 82 3.62 9.41 -16.71
C LEU A 82 4.67 8.31 -16.87
N GLY A 83 5.15 8.06 -18.09
CA GLY A 83 6.22 7.09 -18.33
C GLY A 83 7.50 7.41 -17.58
N LEU A 84 7.91 8.68 -17.56
CA LEU A 84 9.09 9.15 -16.82
C LEU A 84 8.92 8.96 -15.31
N SER A 85 7.73 9.25 -14.75
CA SER A 85 7.46 9.06 -13.33
C SER A 85 7.62 7.59 -12.93
N LEU A 86 7.09 6.65 -13.74
CA LEU A 86 7.22 5.21 -13.50
C LEU A 86 8.67 4.73 -13.63
N PHE A 87 9.42 5.28 -14.57
CA PHE A 87 10.85 4.98 -14.71
C PHE A 87 11.65 5.46 -13.48
N LEU A 88 11.37 6.67 -12.99
CA LEU A 88 12.01 7.23 -11.79
C LEU A 88 11.72 6.42 -10.52
N VAL A 89 10.60 5.70 -10.47
CA VAL A 89 10.28 4.83 -9.33
C VAL A 89 11.35 3.76 -9.11
N VAL A 90 11.98 3.24 -10.17
CA VAL A 90 12.94 2.13 -10.07
C VAL A 90 14.14 2.45 -9.17
N PRO A 91 14.91 3.54 -9.39
CA PRO A 91 16.02 3.89 -8.51
C PRO A 91 15.53 4.25 -7.09
N PHE A 92 14.36 4.88 -6.95
CA PHE A 92 13.81 5.18 -5.64
C PHE A 92 13.40 3.92 -4.86
N TYR A 93 12.94 2.84 -5.51
CA TYR A 93 12.70 1.57 -4.83
C TYR A 93 13.97 1.01 -4.17
N LEU A 94 15.11 1.10 -4.84
CA LEU A 94 16.39 0.67 -4.27
C LEU A 94 16.81 1.56 -3.10
N CYS A 95 16.72 2.88 -3.26
CA CYS A 95 17.05 3.84 -2.21
C CYS A 95 16.16 3.69 -0.97
N PHE A 96 14.84 3.65 -1.15
CA PHE A 96 13.89 3.56 -0.04
C PHE A 96 13.80 2.15 0.55
N GLY A 97 14.12 1.09 -0.19
CA GLY A 97 14.34 -0.24 0.35
C GLY A 97 15.51 -0.25 1.32
N TRP A 98 16.67 0.23 0.90
CA TRP A 98 17.85 0.37 1.77
C TRP A 98 17.59 1.31 2.97
N LEU A 99 16.83 2.38 2.77
CA LEU A 99 16.47 3.31 3.85
C LEU A 99 15.56 2.61 4.89
N ALA A 100 14.62 1.78 4.44
CA ALA A 100 13.72 1.03 5.30
C ALA A 100 14.43 -0.05 6.15
N ASP A 101 15.63 -0.48 5.73
CA ASP A 101 16.46 -1.39 6.51
C ASP A 101 17.26 -0.66 7.61
N LYS A 102 17.55 0.64 7.41
CA LYS A 102 18.36 1.44 8.35
C LYS A 102 17.53 2.30 9.29
N PHE A 103 16.37 2.76 8.87
CA PHE A 103 15.51 3.67 9.64
C PHE A 103 14.23 3.00 10.09
N PRO A 104 13.58 3.52 11.14
CA PRO A 104 12.29 3.01 11.59
C PRO A 104 11.26 3.05 10.44
N LYS A 105 10.63 1.91 10.16
CA LYS A 105 9.71 1.74 9.03
C LYS A 105 8.53 2.69 9.04
N ASN A 106 8.05 3.07 10.23
CA ASN A 106 6.99 4.07 10.37
C ASN A 106 7.40 5.44 9.80
N ILE A 107 8.65 5.86 10.00
CA ILE A 107 9.18 7.13 9.45
C ILE A 107 9.28 7.02 7.92
N VAL A 108 9.83 5.92 7.39
CA VAL A 108 9.95 5.72 5.95
C VAL A 108 8.57 5.71 5.27
N LEU A 109 7.58 5.03 5.87
CA LEU A 109 6.21 5.02 5.38
C LEU A 109 5.56 6.41 5.41
N ALA A 110 5.76 7.14 6.50
CA ALA A 110 5.25 8.50 6.64
C ALA A 110 5.88 9.42 5.59
N THR A 111 7.21 9.37 5.43
CA THR A 111 7.93 10.21 4.45
C THR A 111 7.45 9.94 3.03
N THR A 112 7.33 8.67 2.63
CA THR A 112 6.84 8.34 1.28
C THR A 112 5.39 8.76 1.07
N THR A 113 4.52 8.60 2.07
CA THR A 113 3.11 9.02 1.97
C THR A 113 2.97 10.54 1.95
N MET A 114 3.72 11.25 2.79
CA MET A 114 3.77 12.71 2.81
C MET A 114 4.33 13.29 1.51
N SER A 115 5.32 12.63 0.91
CA SER A 115 5.84 13.02 -0.41
C SER A 115 4.75 13.00 -1.48
N GLY A 116 3.87 11.98 -1.49
CA GLY A 116 2.72 11.92 -2.40
C GLY A 116 1.73 13.06 -2.16
N SER A 117 1.42 13.36 -0.90
CA SER A 117 0.56 14.50 -0.56
C SER A 117 1.17 15.83 -0.99
N ALA A 118 2.47 16.00 -0.76
CA ALA A 118 3.18 17.21 -1.18
C ALA A 118 3.26 17.33 -2.71
N ALA A 119 3.39 16.23 -3.44
CA ALA A 119 3.32 16.23 -4.90
C ALA A 119 1.96 16.76 -5.40
N MET A 120 0.86 16.29 -4.84
CA MET A 120 -0.49 16.76 -5.19
C MET A 120 -0.68 18.23 -4.80
N LEU A 121 -0.18 18.64 -3.63
CA LEU A 121 -0.22 20.00 -3.16
C LEU A 121 0.52 20.96 -4.10
N VAL A 122 1.71 20.56 -4.58
CA VAL A 122 2.48 21.34 -5.57
C VAL A 122 1.67 21.57 -6.84
N LEU A 123 0.95 20.54 -7.33
CA LEU A 123 0.08 20.72 -8.51
C LEU A 123 -1.08 21.67 -8.26
N VAL A 124 -1.59 21.76 -7.03
CA VAL A 124 -2.72 22.67 -6.70
C VAL A 124 -2.25 24.11 -6.60
N ILE A 125 -1.16 24.36 -5.83
CA ILE A 125 -0.76 25.70 -5.41
C ILE A 125 0.17 26.36 -6.42
N ALA A 126 1.09 25.59 -7.01
CA ALA A 126 2.13 26.18 -7.85
C ALA A 126 1.63 26.45 -9.28
N PRO A 127 2.12 27.54 -9.92
CA PRO A 127 1.87 27.78 -11.33
C PRO A 127 2.50 26.68 -12.17
N THR A 128 1.88 26.40 -13.32
CA THR A 128 2.39 25.40 -14.26
C THR A 128 3.70 25.89 -14.86
N SER A 129 4.79 25.18 -14.54
CA SER A 129 6.12 25.39 -15.11
C SER A 129 6.84 24.06 -15.21
N ASN A 130 7.85 23.99 -16.04
CA ASN A 130 8.67 22.76 -16.16
C ASN A 130 9.27 22.35 -14.80
N LEU A 131 9.72 23.33 -14.01
CA LEU A 131 10.26 23.07 -12.68
C LEU A 131 9.21 22.46 -11.75
N THR A 132 7.98 23.00 -11.73
CA THR A 132 6.86 22.48 -10.94
C THR A 132 6.56 21.04 -11.31
N ILE A 133 6.53 20.74 -12.61
CA ILE A 133 6.26 19.38 -13.10
C ILE A 133 7.38 18.41 -12.67
N TYR A 134 8.66 18.79 -12.80
CA TYR A 134 9.75 17.91 -12.38
C TYR A 134 9.78 17.68 -10.86
N ILE A 135 9.51 18.70 -10.05
CA ILE A 135 9.37 18.53 -8.59
C ILE A 135 8.23 17.57 -8.27
N PHE A 136 7.08 17.75 -8.91
CA PHE A 136 5.96 16.85 -8.77
C PHE A 136 6.33 15.40 -9.13
N LEU A 137 6.97 15.17 -10.28
CA LEU A 137 7.34 13.82 -10.73
C LEU A 137 8.29 13.12 -9.75
N ILE A 138 9.28 13.84 -9.22
CA ILE A 138 10.21 13.29 -8.23
C ILE A 138 9.48 12.92 -6.94
N MET A 139 8.66 13.83 -6.41
CA MET A 139 7.91 13.59 -5.17
C MET A 139 6.89 12.46 -5.35
N PHE A 140 6.25 12.39 -6.50
CA PHE A 140 5.32 11.31 -6.84
C PHE A 140 6.05 9.96 -6.94
N ALA A 141 7.19 9.91 -7.63
CA ALA A 141 8.00 8.69 -7.73
C ALA A 141 8.48 8.18 -6.37
N ILE A 142 8.86 9.07 -5.45
CA ILE A 142 9.18 8.71 -4.06
C ILE A 142 7.96 8.07 -3.38
N SER A 143 6.77 8.63 -3.56
CA SER A 143 5.56 8.14 -2.91
C SER A 143 5.19 6.71 -3.32
N GLU A 144 5.52 6.33 -4.55
CA GLU A 144 5.25 4.99 -5.09
C GLU A 144 6.00 3.89 -4.32
N THR A 145 7.18 4.20 -3.78
CA THR A 145 8.00 3.24 -3.02
C THR A 145 7.38 2.81 -1.69
N GLY A 146 6.42 3.56 -1.16
CA GLY A 146 5.73 3.23 0.08
C GLY A 146 4.93 1.94 0.03
N GLY A 147 4.61 1.41 -1.17
CA GLY A 147 3.82 0.20 -1.32
C GLY A 147 4.47 -1.06 -0.77
N SER A 148 5.68 -1.36 -1.20
CA SER A 148 6.45 -2.52 -0.74
C SER A 148 6.75 -2.42 0.75
N ASN A 149 7.16 -1.24 1.22
CA ASN A 149 7.48 -0.98 2.62
C ASN A 149 6.25 -1.16 3.54
N ASN A 150 5.05 -0.81 3.07
CA ASN A 150 3.81 -1.00 3.83
C ASN A 150 3.55 -2.49 4.12
N TRP A 151 3.68 -3.34 3.10
CA TRP A 151 3.47 -4.78 3.26
C TRP A 151 4.58 -5.42 4.09
N ALA A 152 5.82 -5.02 3.92
CA ALA A 152 6.93 -5.48 4.75
C ALA A 152 6.72 -5.12 6.24
N THR A 153 6.18 -3.94 6.52
CA THR A 153 5.90 -3.49 7.89
C THR A 153 4.88 -4.37 8.61
N ILE A 154 3.85 -4.89 7.91
CA ILE A 154 2.91 -5.86 8.51
C ILE A 154 3.66 -7.11 8.99
N GLY A 155 4.57 -7.65 8.16
CA GLY A 155 5.37 -8.83 8.53
C GLY A 155 6.28 -8.58 9.73
N ASP A 156 6.92 -7.40 9.79
CA ASP A 156 7.89 -7.07 10.84
C ASP A 156 7.25 -6.69 12.17
N TYR A 157 6.04 -6.11 12.15
CA TYR A 157 5.35 -5.66 13.35
C TYR A 157 4.47 -6.75 13.96
N PHE A 158 3.85 -7.57 13.12
CA PHE A 158 2.86 -8.56 13.56
C PHE A 158 3.32 -10.02 13.35
N GLY A 159 4.47 -10.23 12.69
CA GLY A 159 5.02 -11.54 12.43
C GLY A 159 4.34 -12.25 11.25
N ARG A 160 4.75 -13.49 10.99
CA ARG A 160 4.32 -14.25 9.81
C ARG A 160 3.02 -15.05 10.02
N LYS A 161 2.63 -15.32 11.27
CA LYS A 161 1.50 -16.21 11.62
C LYS A 161 0.16 -15.75 11.00
N SER A 162 -0.15 -14.46 11.03
CA SER A 162 -1.40 -13.89 10.51
C SER A 162 -1.18 -12.90 9.35
N TYR A 163 0.03 -12.89 8.76
CA TYR A 163 0.41 -11.91 7.74
C TYR A 163 -0.61 -11.82 6.58
N GLY A 164 -0.95 -12.95 5.97
CA GLY A 164 -1.88 -12.97 4.83
C GLY A 164 -3.27 -12.44 5.18
N ARG A 165 -3.77 -12.78 6.38
CA ARG A 165 -5.08 -12.30 6.86
C ARG A 165 -5.06 -10.80 7.15
N LEU A 166 -4.05 -10.29 7.83
CA LEU A 166 -3.91 -8.86 8.15
C LEU A 166 -3.74 -8.02 6.87
N ARG A 167 -2.92 -8.50 5.94
CA ARG A 167 -2.76 -7.87 4.63
C ARG A 167 -4.07 -7.87 3.83
N GLY A 168 -4.75 -9.00 3.77
CA GLY A 168 -6.04 -9.13 3.08
C GLY A 168 -7.11 -8.19 3.63
N LEU A 169 -7.23 -8.10 4.97
CA LEU A 169 -8.16 -7.17 5.62
C LEU A 169 -7.80 -5.70 5.35
N THR A 170 -6.51 -5.36 5.40
CA THR A 170 -6.06 -4.00 5.08
C THR A 170 -6.38 -3.65 3.62
N GLN A 171 -6.13 -4.57 2.70
CA GLN A 171 -6.48 -4.38 1.28
C GLN A 171 -7.99 -4.27 1.08
N PHE A 172 -8.77 -5.15 1.71
CA PHE A 172 -10.23 -5.12 1.65
C PHE A 172 -10.80 -3.78 2.15
N GLY A 173 -10.28 -3.28 3.30
CA GLY A 173 -10.67 -1.97 3.83
C GLY A 173 -10.31 -0.79 2.92
N ALA A 174 -9.23 -0.90 2.13
CA ALA A 174 -8.84 0.14 1.17
C ALA A 174 -9.62 0.08 -0.15
N THR A 175 -10.18 -1.06 -0.51
CA THR A 175 -10.85 -1.27 -1.82
C THR A 175 -11.96 -0.25 -2.10
N PRO A 176 -12.88 0.08 -1.16
CA PRO A 176 -13.90 1.11 -1.41
C PRO A 176 -13.27 2.47 -1.76
N GLY A 177 -12.24 2.88 -1.02
CA GLY A 177 -11.55 4.15 -1.30
C GLY A 177 -10.90 4.16 -2.68
N VAL A 178 -10.20 3.10 -3.04
CA VAL A 178 -9.56 2.96 -4.38
C VAL A 178 -10.60 2.98 -5.51
N LEU A 179 -11.78 2.38 -5.28
CA LEU A 179 -12.86 2.33 -6.28
C LEU A 179 -13.57 3.68 -6.42
N PHE A 180 -13.94 4.31 -5.30
CA PHE A 180 -14.76 5.52 -5.32
C PHE A 180 -13.96 6.79 -5.56
N ALA A 181 -12.68 6.84 -5.19
CA ALA A 181 -11.86 8.05 -5.35
C ALA A 181 -11.75 8.53 -6.82
N PRO A 182 -11.45 7.69 -7.82
CA PRO A 182 -11.44 8.14 -9.20
C PRO A 182 -12.84 8.51 -9.71
N ILE A 183 -13.89 7.78 -9.32
CA ILE A 183 -15.27 8.11 -9.70
C ILE A 183 -15.64 9.50 -9.17
N PHE A 184 -15.29 9.80 -7.92
CA PHE A 184 -15.50 11.11 -7.31
C PHE A 184 -14.74 12.20 -8.06
N ALA A 185 -13.48 11.99 -8.41
CA ALA A 185 -12.67 12.97 -9.13
C ALA A 185 -13.23 13.26 -10.52
N GLY A 186 -13.65 12.23 -11.27
CA GLY A 186 -14.28 12.38 -12.58
C GLY A 186 -15.62 13.12 -12.50
N TRP A 187 -16.49 12.67 -11.58
CA TRP A 187 -17.79 13.31 -11.37
C TRP A 187 -17.67 14.80 -10.99
N TRP A 188 -16.69 15.15 -10.16
CA TRP A 188 -16.44 16.55 -9.79
C TRP A 188 -15.95 17.35 -10.99
N PHE A 189 -15.03 16.80 -11.76
CA PHE A 189 -14.52 17.42 -12.98
C PHE A 189 -15.63 17.67 -14.02
N ASP A 190 -16.51 16.71 -14.23
CA ASP A 190 -17.64 16.84 -15.18
C ASP A 190 -18.58 18.01 -14.79
N LYS A 191 -18.70 18.33 -13.51
CA LYS A 191 -19.55 19.42 -13.01
C LYS A 191 -18.87 20.78 -12.98
N THR A 192 -17.58 20.82 -12.70
CA THR A 192 -16.85 22.06 -12.39
C THR A 192 -15.74 22.39 -13.37
N SER A 193 -15.40 21.46 -14.26
CA SER A 193 -14.22 21.53 -15.15
C SER A 193 -12.91 21.78 -14.40
N SER A 194 -12.82 21.35 -13.13
CA SER A 194 -11.66 21.58 -12.27
C SER A 194 -11.32 20.35 -11.43
N TYR A 195 -10.03 20.03 -11.33
CA TYR A 195 -9.51 19.02 -10.42
C TYR A 195 -9.04 19.58 -9.06
N GLU A 196 -9.19 20.87 -8.82
CA GLU A 196 -8.64 21.51 -7.62
C GLU A 196 -9.17 20.89 -6.34
N PHE A 197 -10.50 20.78 -6.18
CA PHE A 197 -11.09 20.21 -4.98
C PHE A 197 -10.76 18.71 -4.77
N PRO A 198 -10.84 17.81 -5.77
CA PRO A 198 -10.35 16.44 -5.63
C PRO A 198 -8.89 16.34 -5.20
N LEU A 199 -8.02 17.19 -5.75
CA LEU A 199 -6.59 17.21 -5.36
C LEU A 199 -6.40 17.65 -3.90
N TRP A 200 -7.18 18.63 -3.41
CA TRP A 200 -7.20 19.00 -1.99
C TRP A 200 -7.65 17.83 -1.11
N CYS A 201 -8.71 17.11 -1.50
CA CYS A 201 -9.19 15.93 -0.78
C CYS A 201 -8.12 14.83 -0.72
N PHE A 202 -7.46 14.54 -1.84
CA PHE A 202 -6.39 13.54 -1.89
C PHE A 202 -5.17 13.95 -1.08
N THR A 203 -4.78 15.23 -1.13
CA THR A 203 -3.71 15.79 -0.32
C THR A 203 -4.00 15.62 1.17
N LEU A 204 -5.18 16.02 1.62
CA LEU A 204 -5.59 15.91 3.02
C LEU A 204 -5.66 14.43 3.47
N CYS A 205 -6.23 13.57 2.65
CA CYS A 205 -6.29 12.14 2.90
C CYS A 205 -4.87 11.55 3.07
N GLY A 206 -3.94 11.90 2.18
CA GLY A 206 -2.57 11.44 2.28
C GLY A 206 -1.81 12.01 3.49
N VAL A 207 -2.09 13.26 3.91
CA VAL A 207 -1.54 13.85 5.15
C VAL A 207 -2.03 13.07 6.37
N ILE A 208 -3.33 12.76 6.43
CA ILE A 208 -3.89 11.92 7.52
C ILE A 208 -3.19 10.55 7.54
N GLY A 209 -3.00 9.94 6.37
CA GLY A 209 -2.27 8.68 6.25
C GLY A 209 -0.83 8.76 6.73
N GLY A 210 -0.12 9.82 6.36
CA GLY A 210 1.26 10.07 6.79
C GLY A 210 1.38 10.29 8.31
N ILE A 211 0.48 11.06 8.91
CA ILE A 211 0.41 11.27 10.35
C ILE A 211 0.12 9.93 11.06
N SER A 212 -0.81 9.12 10.54
CA SER A 212 -1.11 7.80 11.09
C SER A 212 0.13 6.91 11.13
N TYR A 213 0.96 6.91 10.09
CA TYR A 213 2.22 6.16 10.06
C TYR A 213 3.25 6.73 11.05
N LEU A 214 3.36 8.06 11.21
CA LEU A 214 4.28 8.66 12.19
C LEU A 214 3.95 8.26 13.63
N LEU A 215 2.66 8.19 13.94
CA LEU A 215 2.18 7.82 15.29
C LEU A 215 2.31 6.32 15.56
N MET A 216 2.50 5.51 14.53
CA MET A 216 2.63 4.06 14.67
C MET A 216 3.94 3.67 15.34
N ARG A 217 3.86 2.79 16.34
CA ARG A 217 5.02 2.25 17.06
C ARG A 217 5.07 0.74 16.90
N LYS A 218 6.28 0.18 16.83
CA LYS A 218 6.43 -1.28 16.82
C LYS A 218 5.89 -1.84 18.14
N PRO A 219 4.95 -2.82 18.11
CA PRO A 219 4.44 -3.44 19.33
C PRO A 219 5.57 -4.11 20.10
N SER A 220 5.63 -3.92 21.42
CA SER A 220 6.76 -4.32 22.27
C SER A 220 6.85 -5.82 22.57
N GLN A 221 5.80 -6.58 22.31
CA GLN A 221 5.77 -8.03 22.55
C GLN A 221 5.12 -8.76 21.38
N ILE A 222 5.91 -9.55 20.67
CA ILE A 222 5.37 -10.66 19.88
C ILE A 222 5.08 -11.75 20.91
N PRO A 223 3.81 -12.19 21.11
CA PRO A 223 3.51 -13.25 22.07
C PRO A 223 4.30 -14.49 21.69
N ASP A 224 5.27 -14.86 22.52
CA ASP A 224 6.00 -16.11 22.34
C ASP A 224 5.05 -17.25 22.73
N GLY A 225 4.78 -18.16 21.82
CA GLY A 225 3.86 -19.29 22.03
C GLY A 225 4.28 -20.25 23.19
N ARG A 226 5.44 -20.04 23.79
CA ARG A 226 5.93 -20.81 24.92
C ARG A 226 5.21 -20.54 26.24
N GLN A 227 4.61 -19.36 26.43
CA GLN A 227 4.01 -19.01 27.74
C GLN A 227 2.63 -19.62 27.97
N ARG A 228 1.99 -20.23 26.97
CA ARG A 228 0.65 -20.82 27.15
C ARG A 228 0.65 -22.23 27.73
N ASN A 229 1.76 -22.97 27.62
CA ASN A 229 1.87 -24.36 28.09
C ASN A 229 2.41 -24.51 29.53
N SER A 230 2.75 -23.43 30.22
CA SER A 230 3.23 -23.48 31.62
C SER A 230 2.15 -23.20 32.66
N ARG A 231 0.87 -23.13 32.26
CA ARG A 231 -0.28 -22.90 33.19
C ARG A 231 -1.37 -23.97 33.06
N ILE A 232 -0.98 -25.20 32.69
CA ILE A 232 -1.86 -26.38 32.81
C ILE A 232 -1.18 -27.36 33.77
#